data_d33f9488dfa95d191f7ea0d2d756b354
#
_entry.id   d33f9488dfa95d191f7ea0d2d756b354
#
_cell.length_a   1.000
_cell.length_b   1.000
_cell.length_c   1.000
_cell.angle_alpha   90.00
_cell.angle_beta   90.00
_cell.angle_gamma   90.00
#
_symmetry.space_group_name_H-M   'P 1'
#
loop_
_entity.id
_entity.type
_entity.pdbx_description
1 polymer ?
#
loop_
_entity_poly.entity_id
_entity_poly.type
_entity_poly.pdbx_seq_one_letter_code
_entity_poly.pdbx_strand_id
1 'polypeptide(L)'
;MVLAIALVGALAAFAQMPTYGLGRSPAANELGGTELAISPRGTELPEGAGTARQGAPIYAAKCQLCHGLEGAGGPYNRLVGGNVEEFPFATILWDFIHRAMPRQLPDIGRRGPALTPDEAYSLTAYILFLNNVVEEDQVLDRQSLPRVRMPLLSDQLERAMAVPR
;
A
#
# COMPACT_ATOMS: atom_id res chain seq x y z
N MET A 1 28.95 33.21 34.64
CA MET A 1 29.68 32.21 33.82
C MET A 1 29.38 30.78 34.23
N VAL A 2 29.18 30.43 35.50
CA VAL A 2 28.88 29.06 35.96
C VAL A 2 27.49 28.56 35.51
N LEU A 3 26.48 29.44 35.42
CA LEU A 3 25.12 29.07 35.03
C LEU A 3 25.01 28.68 33.53
N ALA A 4 25.79 29.31 32.65
CA ALA A 4 25.81 29.02 31.22
C ALA A 4 26.42 27.65 30.89
N ILE A 5 27.42 27.24 31.67
CA ILE A 5 28.09 25.94 31.52
C ILE A 5 27.15 24.79 31.94
N ALA A 6 26.34 24.99 32.98
CA ALA A 6 25.36 23.99 33.44
C ALA A 6 24.23 23.76 32.41
N LEU A 7 23.80 24.82 31.68
CA LEU A 7 22.75 24.70 30.65
C LEU A 7 23.23 23.94 29.42
N VAL A 8 24.49 24.13 29.01
CA VAL A 8 25.08 23.41 27.86
C VAL A 8 25.28 21.92 28.20
N GLY A 9 25.64 21.59 29.44
CA GLY A 9 25.75 20.19 29.89
C GLY A 9 24.43 19.46 29.93
N ALA A 10 23.32 20.13 30.28
CA ALA A 10 22.00 19.54 30.31
C ALA A 10 21.44 19.25 28.91
N LEU A 11 21.71 20.13 27.91
CA LEU A 11 21.30 19.92 26.54
C LEU A 11 22.04 18.76 25.87
N ALA A 12 23.29 18.50 26.21
CA ALA A 12 24.06 17.37 25.69
C ALA A 12 23.56 16.01 26.21
N ALA A 13 22.98 15.97 27.41
CA ALA A 13 22.46 14.74 28.01
C ALA A 13 21.20 14.22 27.31
N PHE A 14 20.39 15.09 26.71
CA PHE A 14 19.19 14.69 25.92
C PHE A 14 19.51 14.18 24.50
N ALA A 15 20.73 14.38 24.00
CA ALA A 15 21.13 13.96 22.68
C ALA A 15 21.63 12.50 22.61
N GLN A 16 21.80 11.83 23.73
CA GLN A 16 22.27 10.44 23.78
C GLN A 16 21.08 9.50 23.98
N MET A 17 20.45 9.14 22.87
CA MET A 17 19.54 7.99 22.90
C MET A 17 20.35 6.72 23.22
N PRO A 18 19.86 5.86 24.12
CA PRO A 18 20.58 4.63 24.46
C PRO A 18 20.71 3.76 23.21
N THR A 19 21.94 3.47 22.82
CA THR A 19 22.28 2.52 21.76
C THR A 19 22.41 1.14 22.39
N TYR A 20 21.48 0.26 22.10
CA TYR A 20 21.46 -1.07 22.71
C TYR A 20 22.45 -2.04 22.06
N GLY A 21 23.11 -1.67 20.98
CA GLY A 21 24.09 -2.50 20.25
C GLY A 21 23.49 -3.81 19.70
N LEU A 22 22.17 -3.85 19.54
CA LEU A 22 21.47 -5.04 19.05
C LEU A 22 21.33 -4.99 17.54
N GLY A 23 21.68 -6.10 16.91
CA GLY A 23 21.59 -6.22 15.46
C GLY A 23 22.73 -5.51 14.72
N ARG A 24 22.68 -5.61 13.41
CA ARG A 24 23.57 -4.93 12.45
C ARG A 24 22.76 -4.51 11.21
N SER A 25 23.25 -3.56 10.49
CA SER A 25 22.70 -3.29 9.16
C SER A 25 22.89 -4.51 8.26
N PRO A 26 21.86 -4.96 7.53
CA PRO A 26 22.01 -6.06 6.61
C PRO A 26 22.94 -5.68 5.45
N ALA A 27 23.71 -6.64 4.96
CA ALA A 27 24.51 -6.45 3.76
C ALA A 27 23.60 -6.42 2.51
N ALA A 28 24.03 -5.76 1.44
CA ALA A 28 23.23 -5.62 0.22
C ALA A 28 22.80 -6.98 -0.39
N ASN A 29 23.62 -8.01 -0.26
CA ASN A 29 23.31 -9.36 -0.70
C ASN A 29 22.29 -10.09 0.20
N GLU A 30 22.10 -9.66 1.43
CA GLU A 30 21.07 -10.19 2.33
C GLU A 30 19.69 -9.59 2.06
N LEU A 31 19.67 -8.40 1.45
CA LEU A 31 18.42 -7.74 0.98
C LEU A 31 18.01 -8.23 -0.42
N GLY A 32 18.96 -8.78 -1.17
CA GLY A 32 18.72 -9.36 -2.50
C GLY A 32 17.91 -10.64 -2.40
N GLY A 33 16.66 -10.63 -2.91
CA GLY A 33 15.74 -11.76 -2.89
C GLY A 33 14.69 -11.75 -1.78
N THR A 34 14.75 -10.83 -0.81
CA THR A 34 13.58 -10.47 -0.01
C THR A 34 12.70 -9.57 -0.85
N GLU A 35 11.48 -10.00 -1.14
CA GLU A 35 10.46 -9.09 -1.67
C GLU A 35 10.20 -8.03 -0.61
N LEU A 36 10.83 -6.88 -0.78
CA LEU A 36 10.63 -5.75 0.10
C LEU A 36 9.17 -5.29 -0.03
N ALA A 37 8.55 -4.94 1.08
CA ALA A 37 7.24 -4.31 1.06
C ALA A 37 7.31 -3.02 0.24
N ILE A 38 6.29 -2.78 -0.58
CA ILE A 38 6.21 -1.55 -1.34
C ILE A 38 5.98 -0.38 -0.37
N SER A 39 6.86 0.60 -0.41
CA SER A 39 6.74 1.80 0.41
C SER A 39 5.64 2.74 -0.10
N PRO A 40 5.16 3.70 0.72
CA PRO A 40 4.25 4.74 0.25
C PRO A 40 4.76 5.52 -0.98
N ARG A 41 6.08 5.65 -1.12
CA ARG A 41 6.71 6.31 -2.28
C ARG A 41 6.74 5.44 -3.53
N GLY A 42 6.52 4.14 -3.40
CA GLY A 42 6.50 3.20 -4.51
C GLY A 42 7.85 3.01 -5.21
N THR A 43 8.96 3.26 -4.53
CA THR A 43 10.32 3.10 -5.12
C THR A 43 10.61 1.65 -5.49
N GLU A 44 9.98 0.71 -4.81
CA GLU A 44 10.11 -0.74 -4.98
C GLU A 44 9.12 -1.33 -6.00
N LEU A 45 8.21 -0.51 -6.55
CA LEU A 45 7.23 -0.97 -7.54
C LEU A 45 7.94 -1.50 -8.78
N PRO A 46 7.56 -2.71 -9.25
CA PRO A 46 8.10 -3.26 -10.48
C PRO A 46 7.59 -2.49 -11.71
N GLU A 47 8.25 -2.70 -12.84
CA GLU A 47 7.73 -2.24 -14.13
C GLU A 47 6.41 -2.94 -14.43
N GLY A 48 5.50 -2.20 -15.05
CA GLY A 48 4.16 -2.65 -15.41
C GLY A 48 3.17 -1.50 -15.41
N ALA A 49 1.99 -1.75 -15.95
CA ALA A 49 0.92 -0.77 -16.01
C ALA A 49 -0.46 -1.45 -16.16
N GLY A 50 -1.51 -0.72 -15.79
CA GLY A 50 -2.87 -1.19 -16.03
C GLY A 50 -3.92 -0.11 -15.84
N THR A 51 -5.13 -0.38 -16.37
CA THR A 51 -6.32 0.46 -16.23
C THR A 51 -7.44 -0.32 -15.57
N ALA A 52 -8.47 0.38 -15.08
CA ALA A 52 -9.65 -0.29 -14.53
C ALA A 52 -10.36 -1.14 -15.58
N ARG A 53 -10.43 -0.69 -16.82
CA ARG A 53 -11.00 -1.45 -17.95
C ARG A 53 -10.30 -2.80 -18.16
N GLN A 54 -8.97 -2.83 -18.01
CA GLN A 54 -8.18 -4.06 -18.10
C GLN A 54 -8.36 -4.93 -16.85
N GLY A 55 -8.56 -4.31 -15.69
CA GLY A 55 -8.75 -4.99 -14.41
C GLY A 55 -10.09 -5.71 -14.28
N ALA A 56 -11.17 -5.20 -14.89
CA ALA A 56 -12.51 -5.76 -14.79
C ALA A 56 -12.58 -7.26 -15.17
N PRO A 57 -12.09 -7.72 -16.34
CA PRO A 57 -12.11 -9.14 -16.68
C PRO A 57 -11.20 -9.99 -15.77
N ILE A 58 -10.08 -9.44 -15.31
CA ILE A 58 -9.18 -10.14 -14.38
C ILE A 58 -9.88 -10.31 -13.02
N TYR A 59 -10.57 -9.28 -12.55
CA TYR A 59 -11.37 -9.31 -11.34
C TYR A 59 -12.47 -10.37 -11.42
N ALA A 60 -13.23 -10.38 -12.49
CA ALA A 60 -14.29 -11.38 -12.72
C ALA A 60 -13.75 -12.82 -12.66
N ALA A 61 -12.56 -13.05 -13.21
CA ALA A 61 -11.96 -14.38 -13.27
C ALA A 61 -11.31 -14.82 -11.94
N LYS A 62 -10.70 -13.90 -11.20
CA LYS A 62 -9.81 -14.24 -10.06
C LYS A 62 -10.34 -13.81 -8.68
N CYS A 63 -11.23 -12.82 -8.61
CA CYS A 63 -11.61 -12.14 -7.36
C CYS A 63 -13.11 -12.25 -7.04
N GLN A 64 -13.97 -12.21 -8.06
CA GLN A 64 -15.42 -12.10 -7.92
C GLN A 64 -16.04 -13.23 -7.09
N LEU A 65 -15.54 -14.46 -7.18
CA LEU A 65 -16.04 -15.60 -6.43
C LEU A 65 -16.03 -15.33 -4.91
N CYS A 66 -15.00 -14.61 -4.44
CA CYS A 66 -14.79 -14.32 -3.04
C CYS A 66 -15.35 -12.96 -2.62
N HIS A 67 -15.18 -11.94 -3.45
CA HIS A 67 -15.53 -10.56 -3.13
C HIS A 67 -16.87 -10.08 -3.71
N GLY A 68 -17.52 -10.93 -4.53
CA GLY A 68 -18.80 -10.63 -5.15
C GLY A 68 -18.69 -9.81 -6.43
N LEU A 69 -19.82 -9.62 -7.08
CA LEU A 69 -19.92 -8.79 -8.27
C LEU A 69 -19.56 -7.34 -7.91
N GLU A 70 -18.68 -6.75 -8.70
CA GLU A 70 -18.24 -5.35 -8.48
C GLU A 70 -17.75 -5.05 -7.05
N GLY A 71 -17.12 -6.04 -6.41
CA GLY A 71 -16.54 -5.85 -5.07
C GLY A 71 -17.51 -5.90 -3.90
N ALA A 72 -18.75 -6.36 -4.10
CA ALA A 72 -19.77 -6.44 -3.07
C ALA A 72 -20.58 -7.75 -3.15
N GLY A 73 -21.08 -8.19 -1.99
CA GLY A 73 -22.00 -9.33 -1.92
C GLY A 73 -21.35 -10.72 -1.94
N GLY A 74 -20.03 -10.81 -1.89
CA GLY A 74 -19.32 -12.08 -1.73
C GLY A 74 -19.22 -12.53 -0.27
N PRO A 75 -18.72 -13.77 -0.02
CA PRO A 75 -18.56 -14.30 1.34
C PRO A 75 -17.41 -13.65 2.13
N TYR A 76 -16.55 -12.88 1.48
CA TYR A 76 -15.43 -12.17 2.10
C TYR A 76 -15.65 -10.66 2.10
N ASN A 77 -14.68 -9.94 2.66
CA ASN A 77 -14.75 -8.49 2.83
C ASN A 77 -15.11 -7.76 1.53
N ARG A 78 -15.99 -6.78 1.66
CA ARG A 78 -16.33 -5.86 0.58
C ARG A 78 -15.10 -5.07 0.16
N LEU A 79 -14.98 -4.83 -1.14
CA LEU A 79 -13.92 -4.01 -1.73
C LEU A 79 -14.46 -2.63 -2.17
N VAL A 80 -15.76 -2.39 -2.03
CA VAL A 80 -16.41 -1.12 -2.37
C VAL A 80 -17.02 -0.53 -1.12
N GLY A 81 -16.62 0.69 -0.79
CA GLY A 81 -17.02 1.38 0.43
C GLY A 81 -16.52 0.67 1.69
N GLY A 82 -15.60 1.23 2.42
CA GLY A 82 -15.09 0.70 3.68
C GLY A 82 -13.63 0.26 3.61
N ASN A 83 -13.33 -1.01 3.34
CA ASN A 83 -11.95 -1.53 3.49
C ASN A 83 -10.89 -0.89 2.56
N VAL A 84 -11.27 -0.45 1.36
CA VAL A 84 -10.31 0.20 0.45
C VAL A 84 -9.99 1.62 0.92
N GLU A 85 -10.96 2.27 1.53
CA GLU A 85 -10.80 3.61 2.11
C GLU A 85 -9.83 3.59 3.32
N GLU A 86 -9.63 2.44 3.95
CA GLU A 86 -8.68 2.27 5.06
C GLU A 86 -7.20 2.21 4.60
N PHE A 87 -6.94 2.00 3.30
CA PHE A 87 -5.59 2.04 2.79
C PHE A 87 -5.11 3.49 2.65
N PRO A 88 -4.05 3.90 3.38
CA PRO A 88 -3.57 5.28 3.32
C PRO A 88 -2.89 5.61 2.00
N PHE A 89 -2.38 4.61 1.27
CA PHE A 89 -1.66 4.76 0.01
C PHE A 89 -2.07 3.69 -0.99
N ALA A 90 -2.24 4.07 -2.25
CA ALA A 90 -2.55 3.14 -3.34
C ALA A 90 -1.43 2.12 -3.58
N THR A 91 -0.18 2.48 -3.29
CA THR A 91 0.97 1.58 -3.35
C THR A 91 0.87 0.42 -2.36
N ILE A 92 0.33 0.67 -1.16
CA ILE A 92 0.10 -0.37 -0.15
C ILE A 92 -1.06 -1.29 -0.56
N LEU A 93 -2.10 -0.74 -1.19
CA LEU A 93 -3.18 -1.55 -1.77
C LEU A 93 -2.65 -2.47 -2.88
N TRP A 94 -1.81 -1.93 -3.78
CA TRP A 94 -1.14 -2.70 -4.83
C TRP A 94 -0.31 -3.86 -4.24
N ASP A 95 0.52 -3.56 -3.23
CA ASP A 95 1.37 -4.53 -2.54
C ASP A 95 0.53 -5.66 -1.91
N PHE A 96 -0.57 -5.29 -1.25
CA PHE A 96 -1.49 -6.26 -0.66
C PHE A 96 -2.13 -7.16 -1.71
N ILE A 97 -2.60 -6.60 -2.82
CA ILE A 97 -3.18 -7.36 -3.92
C ILE A 97 -2.14 -8.32 -4.51
N HIS A 98 -0.95 -7.83 -4.82
CA HIS A 98 0.11 -8.61 -5.46
C HIS A 98 0.60 -9.78 -4.61
N ARG A 99 0.76 -9.57 -3.29
CA ARG A 99 1.32 -10.59 -2.40
C ARG A 99 0.29 -11.51 -1.77
N ALA A 100 -0.88 -10.99 -1.42
CA ALA A 100 -1.84 -11.69 -0.59
C ALA A 100 -3.07 -12.18 -1.36
N MET A 101 -3.27 -11.75 -2.60
CA MET A 101 -4.44 -12.09 -3.41
C MET A 101 -4.05 -12.74 -4.75
N PRO A 102 -4.86 -13.64 -5.29
CA PRO A 102 -5.96 -14.33 -4.61
C PRO A 102 -5.44 -15.21 -3.48
N ARG A 103 -6.16 -15.24 -2.36
CA ARG A 103 -5.81 -16.13 -1.25
C ARG A 103 -5.75 -17.58 -1.70
N GLN A 104 -4.74 -18.28 -1.22
CA GLN A 104 -4.68 -19.72 -1.36
C GLN A 104 -5.69 -20.33 -0.37
N LEU A 105 -6.69 -21.01 -0.90
CA LEU A 105 -7.62 -21.77 -0.08
C LEU A 105 -7.05 -23.19 0.05
N PRO A 106 -6.59 -23.61 1.24
CA PRO A 106 -5.97 -24.92 1.46
C PRO A 106 -6.86 -26.08 1.03
N ASP A 107 -8.18 -25.91 1.21
CA ASP A 107 -9.15 -26.97 1.01
C ASP A 107 -9.45 -27.31 -0.46
N ILE A 108 -9.06 -26.48 -1.40
CA ILE A 108 -9.28 -26.72 -2.82
C ILE A 108 -7.98 -26.89 -3.63
N GLY A 109 -6.83 -26.96 -2.95
CA GLY A 109 -5.53 -27.28 -3.57
C GLY A 109 -5.07 -26.28 -4.65
N ARG A 110 -5.73 -25.15 -4.79
CA ARG A 110 -5.42 -24.12 -5.77
C ARG A 110 -4.56 -23.05 -5.15
N ARG A 111 -3.27 -23.11 -5.45
CA ARG A 111 -2.50 -21.87 -5.59
C ARG A 111 -2.99 -21.23 -6.87
N GLY A 112 -3.76 -20.16 -6.76
CA GLY A 112 -3.97 -19.30 -7.92
C GLY A 112 -2.59 -18.91 -8.48
N PRO A 113 -2.41 -18.80 -9.80
CA PRO A 113 -1.17 -18.26 -10.33
C PRO A 113 -0.92 -16.89 -9.70
N ALA A 114 0.33 -16.65 -9.31
CA ALA A 114 0.75 -15.34 -8.84
C ALA A 114 0.31 -14.28 -9.87
N LEU A 115 -0.15 -13.14 -9.39
CA LEU A 115 -0.48 -12.02 -10.27
C LEU A 115 0.80 -11.48 -10.90
N THR A 116 0.75 -11.21 -12.19
CA THR A 116 1.80 -10.41 -12.82
C THR A 116 1.72 -8.96 -12.34
N PRO A 117 2.80 -8.16 -12.45
CA PRO A 117 2.74 -6.74 -12.13
C PRO A 117 1.62 -6.00 -12.87
N ASP A 118 1.42 -6.26 -14.17
CA ASP A 118 0.35 -5.65 -14.97
C ASP A 118 -1.04 -6.03 -14.47
N GLU A 119 -1.24 -7.30 -14.09
CA GLU A 119 -2.50 -7.73 -13.48
C GLU A 119 -2.74 -7.04 -12.13
N ALA A 120 -1.70 -6.87 -11.31
CA ALA A 120 -1.81 -6.18 -10.03
C ALA A 120 -2.12 -4.69 -10.21
N TYR A 121 -1.48 -4.00 -11.18
CA TYR A 121 -1.82 -2.61 -11.53
C TYR A 121 -3.26 -2.50 -12.04
N SER A 122 -3.67 -3.39 -12.93
CA SER A 122 -5.03 -3.39 -13.49
C SER A 122 -6.08 -3.64 -12.42
N LEU A 123 -5.87 -4.60 -11.53
CA LEU A 123 -6.77 -4.90 -10.42
C LEU A 123 -6.84 -3.76 -9.42
N THR A 124 -5.69 -3.14 -9.10
CA THR A 124 -5.65 -1.95 -8.24
C THR A 124 -6.44 -0.81 -8.86
N ALA A 125 -6.24 -0.54 -10.16
CA ALA A 125 -7.00 0.47 -10.88
C ALA A 125 -8.51 0.17 -10.86
N TYR A 126 -8.91 -1.09 -11.09
CA TYR A 126 -10.32 -1.47 -11.07
C TYR A 126 -10.97 -1.28 -9.69
N ILE A 127 -10.30 -1.70 -8.62
CA ILE A 127 -10.81 -1.53 -7.27
C ILE A 127 -10.91 -0.05 -6.90
N LEU A 128 -9.91 0.77 -7.26
CA LEU A 128 -9.93 2.21 -7.04
C LEU A 128 -11.04 2.90 -7.88
N PHE A 129 -11.27 2.45 -9.12
CA PHE A 129 -12.37 2.94 -9.95
C PHE A 129 -13.73 2.63 -9.33
N LEU A 130 -13.96 1.41 -8.85
CA LEU A 130 -15.20 1.05 -8.15
C LEU A 130 -15.46 1.90 -6.91
N ASN A 131 -14.43 2.50 -6.32
CA ASN A 131 -14.50 3.42 -5.18
C ASN A 131 -14.43 4.90 -5.59
N ASN A 132 -14.57 5.23 -6.88
CA ASN A 132 -14.52 6.60 -7.41
C ASN A 132 -13.22 7.38 -7.10
N VAL A 133 -12.10 6.67 -6.97
CA VAL A 133 -10.78 7.26 -6.68
C VAL A 133 -10.01 7.58 -7.96
N VAL A 134 -10.19 6.78 -9.00
CA VAL A 134 -9.55 6.97 -10.32
C VAL A 134 -10.58 6.78 -11.45
N GLU A 135 -10.26 7.30 -12.62
CA GLU A 135 -11.08 7.12 -13.82
C GLU A 135 -10.85 5.75 -14.47
N GLU A 136 -11.84 5.27 -15.25
CA GLU A 136 -11.80 3.92 -15.86
C GLU A 136 -10.59 3.68 -16.76
N ASP A 137 -10.22 4.69 -17.57
CA ASP A 137 -9.12 4.62 -18.51
C ASP A 137 -7.80 5.20 -17.97
N GLN A 138 -7.78 5.62 -16.70
CA GLN A 138 -6.57 6.12 -16.07
C GLN A 138 -5.53 5.00 -15.97
N VAL A 139 -4.35 5.25 -16.55
CA VAL A 139 -3.23 4.30 -16.46
C VAL A 139 -2.55 4.42 -15.11
N LEU A 140 -2.49 3.33 -14.39
CA LEU A 140 -1.68 3.20 -13.17
C LEU A 140 -0.42 2.41 -13.49
N ASP A 141 0.72 2.98 -13.09
CA ASP A 141 2.06 2.44 -13.24
C ASP A 141 2.92 2.86 -12.04
N ARG A 142 4.22 2.53 -12.05
CA ARG A 142 5.13 2.89 -10.96
C ARG A 142 5.28 4.40 -10.71
N GLN A 143 4.99 5.25 -11.69
CA GLN A 143 5.08 6.70 -11.58
C GLN A 143 3.77 7.34 -11.13
N SER A 144 2.65 6.83 -11.63
CA SER A 144 1.31 7.40 -11.37
C SER A 144 0.68 6.87 -10.08
N LEU A 145 0.88 5.59 -9.75
CA LEU A 145 0.28 4.97 -8.56
C LEU A 145 0.62 5.67 -7.24
N PRO A 146 1.88 6.09 -6.96
CA PRO A 146 2.20 6.82 -5.72
C PRO A 146 1.54 8.20 -5.60
N ARG A 147 1.01 8.74 -6.70
CA ARG A 147 0.35 10.06 -6.76
C ARG A 147 -1.17 9.98 -6.56
N VAL A 148 -1.73 8.78 -6.50
CA VAL A 148 -3.16 8.58 -6.26
C VAL A 148 -3.50 9.08 -4.87
N ARG A 149 -4.49 9.97 -4.77
CA ARG A 149 -4.98 10.50 -3.49
C ARG A 149 -6.00 9.53 -2.91
N MET A 150 -5.62 8.83 -1.87
CA MET A 150 -6.54 7.96 -1.14
C MET A 150 -7.43 8.76 -0.20
N PRO A 151 -8.73 8.38 -0.06
CA PRO A 151 -9.69 9.13 0.74
C PRO A 151 -9.24 9.33 2.20
N LEU A 152 -8.77 8.27 2.86
CA LEU A 152 -8.31 8.34 4.26
C LEU A 152 -7.23 9.40 4.49
N LEU A 153 -6.25 9.47 3.59
CA LEU A 153 -5.14 10.44 3.72
C LEU A 153 -5.63 11.87 3.45
N SER A 154 -6.53 12.04 2.50
CA SER A 154 -7.14 13.34 2.20
C SER A 154 -7.90 13.89 3.39
N ASP A 155 -8.76 13.09 4.01
CA ASP A 155 -9.53 13.46 5.20
C ASP A 155 -8.63 13.77 6.40
N GLN A 156 -7.59 12.99 6.63
CA GLN A 156 -6.64 13.24 7.71
C GLN A 156 -5.86 14.55 7.50
N LEU A 157 -5.44 14.83 6.27
CA LEU A 157 -4.74 16.05 5.93
C LEU A 157 -5.64 17.28 6.09
N GLU A 158 -6.88 17.21 5.64
CA GLU A 158 -7.88 18.27 5.81
C GLU A 158 -8.15 18.54 7.29
N ARG A 159 -8.34 17.51 8.11
CA ARG A 159 -8.51 17.67 9.56
C ARG A 159 -7.27 18.29 10.22
N ALA A 160 -6.07 17.89 9.81
CA ALA A 160 -4.83 18.46 10.35
C ALA A 160 -4.65 19.93 9.99
N MET A 161 -5.09 20.36 8.81
CA MET A 161 -5.06 21.76 8.37
C MET A 161 -6.16 22.61 9.00
N ALA A 162 -7.29 22.00 9.38
CA ALA A 162 -8.43 22.70 10.01
C ALA A 162 -8.23 23.00 11.50
N VAL A 163 -7.20 22.41 12.16
CA VAL A 163 -6.92 22.70 13.58
C VAL A 163 -6.28 24.09 13.68
N PRO A 164 -6.92 25.07 14.37
CA PRO A 164 -6.35 26.40 14.61
C PRO A 164 -5.05 26.27 15.40
N ARG A 165 -4.01 26.96 14.97
CA ARG A 165 -2.74 27.06 15.67
C ARG A 165 -2.87 27.96 16.90
#